data_fd4950ecb1373d015a88cbfc18331fa7
#
_entry.id   fd4950ecb1373d015a88cbfc18331fa7
#
_cell.length_a   1.000
_cell.length_b   1.000
_cell.length_c   1.000
_cell.angle_alpha   90.00
_cell.angle_beta   90.00
_cell.angle_gamma   90.00
#
_symmetry.space_group_name_H-M   'P 1'
#
loop_
_entity.id
_entity.type
_entity.pdbx_description
1 polymer ?
#
loop_
_entity_poly.entity_id
_entity_poly.type
_entity_poly.pdbx_seq_one_letter_code
_entity_poly.pdbx_strand_id
1 'polypeptide(L)'
;MIFRYFVLLLLLCSTQLNAQEYSMGANFNPSTIAATPQKIALSFRSFAAMPASYSLEQYCPTPGNQGKHGTCVAFANGYSIATILYAKTHNITDKAIIDKYVFSPTFLYEQIKSANDTDCQFGSDPITAIGAMIDLGEVFMNKVPYACGTLLPNAAKIEAKNYKVKDAAVLFAAKGMSVDDVYYKEPTDMINVTKKALTEGTPISGGFRLPESFFKIQSAVWTSDPNEVNKDWKHNGHAMAIVGYDDNVGGGSFRILNSWGNQWADKGYVWMRYQDFTRYCTLALQVFADPNTMPPEEKKPSPTPTPQPNPKPEETTFSLSGNIEFKLNTGSDMTVNKISTRNLTVEEDVKGAKEDLVAYTMNGIYPSGTRFRFYMNIDQEAYVYAFATDLTGKVNLILPFADNVSTHVGSNSTIAFPSDTKVIQLDEQKGTDYLLILYAAQKLDAKDIVAKMNGMQGALSTKIKAVLGNKLIDKSKITYDSDKVGFSSKGHSTRNLTVVEDSKTATTGSVVPLMVEIKHN
;
A
#
# COMPACT_ATOMS: atom_id res chain seq x y z
N MET A 1 26.37 -30.46 78.90
CA MET A 1 26.95 -29.78 77.70
C MET A 1 26.06 -30.10 76.54
N ILE A 2 25.14 -29.17 76.17
CA ILE A 2 24.16 -29.38 75.13
C ILE A 2 24.63 -28.57 73.92
N PHE A 3 25.05 -29.25 72.86
CA PHE A 3 25.42 -28.63 71.56
C PHE A 3 24.15 -28.36 70.78
N ARG A 4 23.80 -27.11 70.64
CA ARG A 4 22.73 -26.65 69.74
C ARG A 4 23.27 -26.55 68.29
N TYR A 5 22.85 -27.47 67.45
CA TYR A 5 23.03 -27.30 65.98
C TYR A 5 22.01 -26.32 65.45
N PHE A 6 22.48 -25.15 65.02
CA PHE A 6 21.71 -24.20 64.27
C PHE A 6 21.77 -24.65 62.80
N VAL A 7 20.72 -25.32 62.37
CA VAL A 7 20.56 -25.63 60.94
C VAL A 7 20.04 -24.35 60.24
N LEU A 8 20.95 -23.67 59.56
CA LEU A 8 20.61 -22.54 58.70
C LEU A 8 19.96 -23.11 57.43
N LEU A 9 18.61 -23.12 57.40
CA LEU A 9 17.84 -23.45 56.21
C LEU A 9 17.96 -22.28 55.24
N LEU A 10 18.94 -22.31 54.33
CA LEU A 10 19.01 -21.44 53.14
C LEU A 10 17.84 -21.83 52.24
N LEU A 11 16.72 -21.12 52.34
CA LEU A 11 15.71 -21.07 51.31
C LEU A 11 16.37 -20.47 50.06
N LEU A 12 16.93 -21.31 49.24
CA LEU A 12 17.18 -21.01 47.82
C LEU A 12 15.80 -20.81 47.17
N CYS A 13 15.32 -19.57 47.21
CA CYS A 13 14.30 -19.12 46.32
C CYS A 13 14.91 -19.19 44.92
N SER A 14 14.85 -20.36 44.31
CA SER A 14 15.07 -20.49 42.87
C SER A 14 13.92 -19.72 42.21
N THR A 15 14.14 -18.43 41.95
CA THR A 15 13.41 -17.76 40.92
C THR A 15 13.70 -18.56 39.66
N GLN A 16 12.80 -19.44 39.30
CA GLN A 16 12.75 -19.95 37.96
C GLN A 16 12.52 -18.68 37.10
N LEU A 17 13.60 -18.16 36.56
CA LEU A 17 13.55 -17.30 35.38
C LEU A 17 12.90 -18.21 34.33
N ASN A 18 11.57 -18.18 34.28
CA ASN A 18 10.87 -18.67 33.10
C ASN A 18 11.46 -17.86 31.97
N ALA A 19 12.41 -18.44 31.23
CA ALA A 19 12.84 -17.89 29.98
C ALA A 19 11.55 -17.72 29.16
N GLN A 20 11.15 -16.48 28.91
CA GLN A 20 9.95 -16.21 28.14
C GLN A 20 10.18 -16.82 26.76
N GLU A 21 9.47 -17.89 26.46
CA GLU A 21 9.53 -18.58 25.18
C GLU A 21 8.81 -17.70 24.17
N TYR A 22 9.55 -17.03 23.30
CA TYR A 22 9.00 -16.18 22.25
C TYR A 22 8.50 -17.05 21.11
N SER A 23 7.21 -17.00 20.86
CA SER A 23 6.58 -17.78 19.79
C SER A 23 6.65 -17.06 18.44
N MET A 24 6.72 -17.85 17.38
CA MET A 24 6.69 -17.42 15.97
C MET A 24 5.57 -18.18 15.25
N GLY A 25 5.17 -17.75 14.05
CA GLY A 25 4.07 -18.39 13.36
C GLY A 25 3.80 -17.78 11.98
N ALA A 26 4.80 -17.16 11.33
CA ALA A 26 4.65 -16.71 9.96
C ALA A 26 5.02 -17.81 8.98
N ASN A 27 4.05 -18.22 8.17
CA ASN A 27 4.21 -19.19 7.10
C ASN A 27 4.27 -18.44 5.77
N PHE A 28 5.33 -18.66 4.99
CA PHE A 28 5.49 -18.00 3.70
C PHE A 28 5.12 -18.97 2.58
N ASN A 29 4.05 -18.68 1.86
CA ASN A 29 3.57 -19.51 0.77
C ASN A 29 3.94 -18.88 -0.58
N PRO A 30 4.82 -19.53 -1.37
CA PRO A 30 5.21 -19.03 -2.70
C PRO A 30 4.03 -18.78 -3.64
N SER A 31 2.96 -19.57 -3.53
CA SER A 31 1.78 -19.40 -4.40
C SER A 31 0.99 -18.13 -4.07
N THR A 32 0.84 -17.79 -2.78
CA THR A 32 0.17 -16.53 -2.39
C THR A 32 1.03 -15.32 -2.75
N ILE A 33 2.36 -15.43 -2.61
CA ILE A 33 3.30 -14.39 -3.05
C ILE A 33 3.15 -14.15 -4.56
N ALA A 34 3.15 -15.22 -5.38
CA ALA A 34 3.04 -15.11 -6.84
C ALA A 34 1.70 -14.52 -7.30
N ALA A 35 0.62 -14.72 -6.54
CA ALA A 35 -0.70 -14.20 -6.83
C ALA A 35 -0.91 -12.73 -6.39
N THR A 36 -0.01 -12.17 -5.59
CA THR A 36 -0.13 -10.82 -5.05
C THR A 36 0.59 -9.82 -5.96
N PRO A 37 -0.03 -8.68 -6.31
CA PRO A 37 0.62 -7.70 -7.15
C PRO A 37 1.89 -7.13 -6.52
N GLN A 38 2.96 -7.06 -7.33
CA GLN A 38 4.20 -6.38 -6.96
C GLN A 38 4.00 -4.87 -7.07
N LYS A 39 4.57 -4.09 -6.15
CA LYS A 39 4.63 -2.63 -6.29
C LYS A 39 5.31 -2.28 -7.60
N ILE A 40 4.71 -1.35 -8.34
CA ILE A 40 5.31 -0.85 -9.60
C ILE A 40 6.71 -0.30 -9.34
N ALA A 41 7.63 -0.56 -10.27
CA ALA A 41 8.97 -0.01 -10.19
C ALA A 41 8.93 1.53 -10.29
N LEU A 42 9.43 2.18 -9.26
CA LEU A 42 9.56 3.64 -9.23
C LEU A 42 10.85 4.07 -9.91
N SER A 43 10.83 5.26 -10.51
CA SER A 43 12.03 5.92 -11.01
C SER A 43 13.03 6.20 -9.87
N PHE A 44 14.33 6.18 -10.17
CA PHE A 44 15.39 6.60 -9.25
C PHE A 44 15.15 7.98 -8.64
N ARG A 45 14.41 8.85 -9.33
CA ARG A 45 14.02 10.17 -8.84
C ARG A 45 13.16 10.11 -7.56
N SER A 46 12.35 9.06 -7.41
CA SER A 46 11.53 8.87 -6.21
C SER A 46 12.34 8.66 -4.93
N PHE A 47 13.57 8.20 -5.07
CA PHE A 47 14.45 7.89 -3.94
C PHE A 47 15.39 9.05 -3.58
N ALA A 48 15.62 9.98 -4.51
CA ALA A 48 16.58 11.08 -4.32
C ALA A 48 16.14 12.10 -3.27
N ALA A 49 14.84 12.23 -3.01
CA ALA A 49 14.25 13.24 -2.10
C ALA A 49 13.81 12.64 -0.76
N MET A 50 14.22 11.41 -0.43
CA MET A 50 13.84 10.81 0.86
C MET A 50 14.58 11.49 2.02
N PRO A 51 13.90 11.82 3.14
CA PRO A 51 14.54 12.32 4.33
C PRO A 51 15.49 11.29 4.95
N ALA A 52 16.45 11.73 5.77
CA ALA A 52 17.36 10.85 6.48
C ALA A 52 16.66 9.97 7.54
N SER A 53 15.48 10.35 7.98
CA SER A 53 14.65 9.58 8.91
C SER A 53 13.16 9.79 8.67
N TYR A 54 12.36 8.79 9.02
CA TYR A 54 10.91 8.86 9.00
C TYR A 54 10.33 7.93 10.06
N SER A 55 9.26 8.34 10.75
CA SER A 55 8.64 7.52 11.81
C SER A 55 7.13 7.62 11.80
N LEU A 56 6.49 6.47 12.00
CA LEU A 56 5.06 6.32 12.26
C LEU A 56 4.78 6.01 13.74
N GLU A 57 5.78 6.04 14.64
CA GLU A 57 5.63 5.64 16.03
C GLU A 57 4.54 6.42 16.78
N GLN A 58 4.28 7.67 16.40
CA GLN A 58 3.19 8.47 16.98
C GLN A 58 1.80 7.88 16.75
N TYR A 59 1.65 6.99 15.76
CA TYR A 59 0.39 6.31 15.44
C TYR A 59 0.36 4.86 15.90
N CYS A 60 1.48 4.35 16.45
CA CYS A 60 1.58 2.97 16.89
C CYS A 60 0.81 2.72 18.19
N PRO A 61 0.16 1.57 18.35
CA PRO A 61 -0.35 1.13 19.65
C PRO A 61 0.80 0.78 20.61
N THR A 62 0.49 0.64 21.89
CA THR A 62 1.42 -0.02 22.82
C THR A 62 1.72 -1.43 22.32
N PRO A 63 3.00 -1.87 22.29
CA PRO A 63 3.36 -3.17 21.76
C PRO A 63 2.59 -4.31 22.42
N GLY A 64 1.86 -5.08 21.60
CA GLY A 64 1.07 -6.21 22.05
C GLY A 64 1.93 -7.40 22.47
N ASN A 65 1.32 -8.39 23.14
CA ASN A 65 1.99 -9.61 23.54
C ASN A 65 1.19 -10.84 23.08
N GLN A 66 1.72 -11.55 22.09
CA GLN A 66 1.10 -12.79 21.56
C GLN A 66 1.28 -13.99 22.50
N GLY A 67 2.12 -13.87 23.53
CA GLY A 67 2.44 -14.96 24.43
C GLY A 67 3.08 -16.14 23.69
N LYS A 68 2.59 -17.34 23.98
CA LYS A 68 3.11 -18.60 23.41
C LYS A 68 2.43 -19.05 22.11
N HIS A 69 1.47 -18.28 21.57
CA HIS A 69 0.75 -18.68 20.37
C HIS A 69 1.46 -18.24 19.09
N GLY A 70 1.30 -18.99 18.00
CA GLY A 70 1.84 -18.71 16.67
C GLY A 70 1.09 -17.60 15.93
N THR A 71 0.66 -16.54 16.62
CA THR A 71 -0.26 -15.51 16.11
C THR A 71 0.45 -14.21 15.66
N CYS A 72 1.77 -14.23 15.45
CA CYS A 72 2.56 -13.04 15.10
C CYS A 72 2.04 -12.32 13.84
N VAL A 73 1.54 -13.06 12.86
CA VAL A 73 0.97 -12.49 11.62
C VAL A 73 -0.26 -11.63 11.92
N ALA A 74 -1.15 -12.13 12.78
CA ALA A 74 -2.34 -11.38 13.18
C ALA A 74 -2.00 -10.18 14.07
N PHE A 75 -0.96 -10.28 14.92
CA PHE A 75 -0.46 -9.12 15.66
C PHE A 75 0.20 -8.07 14.77
N ALA A 76 1.06 -8.48 13.84
CA ALA A 76 1.71 -7.54 12.93
C ALA A 76 0.70 -6.82 12.04
N ASN A 77 -0.25 -7.54 11.46
CA ASN A 77 -1.19 -6.98 10.47
C ASN A 77 -2.45 -6.40 11.14
N GLY A 78 -3.20 -7.16 11.92
CA GLY A 78 -4.42 -6.70 12.59
C GLY A 78 -4.10 -5.73 13.72
N TYR A 79 -3.39 -6.18 14.77
CA TYR A 79 -3.13 -5.35 15.93
C TYR A 79 -2.29 -4.12 15.61
N SER A 80 -1.17 -4.26 14.89
CA SER A 80 -0.24 -3.14 14.65
C SER A 80 -0.61 -2.36 13.39
N ILE A 81 -0.56 -2.95 12.20
CA ILE A 81 -0.69 -2.23 10.93
C ILE A 81 -2.08 -1.61 10.76
N ALA A 82 -3.15 -2.37 11.00
CA ALA A 82 -4.52 -1.83 10.90
C ALA A 82 -4.73 -0.66 11.87
N THR A 83 -4.22 -0.77 13.11
CA THR A 83 -4.32 0.31 14.10
C THR A 83 -3.53 1.55 13.69
N ILE A 84 -2.31 1.38 13.16
CA ILE A 84 -1.48 2.49 12.67
C ILE A 84 -2.17 3.21 11.51
N LEU A 85 -2.68 2.46 10.53
CA LEU A 85 -3.42 3.01 9.39
C LEU A 85 -4.66 3.77 9.84
N TYR A 86 -5.43 3.19 10.77
CA TYR A 86 -6.61 3.82 11.35
C TYR A 86 -6.26 5.11 12.11
N ALA A 87 -5.30 5.06 13.03
CA ALA A 87 -4.87 6.20 13.80
C ALA A 87 -4.34 7.34 12.91
N LYS A 88 -3.55 6.98 11.88
CA LYS A 88 -3.04 7.96 10.92
C LYS A 88 -4.13 8.60 10.08
N THR A 89 -5.07 7.80 9.54
CA THR A 89 -6.20 8.30 8.73
C THR A 89 -7.04 9.31 9.49
N HIS A 90 -7.22 9.10 10.80
CA HIS A 90 -8.01 9.98 11.66
C HIS A 90 -7.15 10.98 12.48
N ASN A 91 -5.84 11.04 12.20
CA ASN A 91 -4.88 11.90 12.88
C ASN A 91 -4.91 11.76 14.42
N ILE A 92 -5.05 10.52 14.91
CA ILE A 92 -5.06 10.18 16.34
C ILE A 92 -3.62 9.92 16.78
N THR A 93 -3.07 10.78 17.63
CA THR A 93 -1.70 10.65 18.18
C THR A 93 -1.67 10.45 19.69
N ASP A 94 -2.80 10.58 20.36
CA ASP A 94 -2.92 10.28 21.79
C ASP A 94 -2.84 8.76 22.00
N LYS A 95 -1.81 8.31 22.72
CA LYS A 95 -1.52 6.89 22.95
C LYS A 95 -2.67 6.17 23.66
N ALA A 96 -3.30 6.82 24.64
CA ALA A 96 -4.41 6.21 25.38
C ALA A 96 -5.65 6.02 24.50
N ILE A 97 -5.85 6.92 23.54
CA ILE A 97 -6.93 6.79 22.54
C ILE A 97 -6.59 5.69 21.56
N ILE A 98 -5.35 5.64 21.04
CA ILE A 98 -4.92 4.56 20.14
C ILE A 98 -5.10 3.19 20.80
N ASP A 99 -4.62 3.03 22.04
CA ASP A 99 -4.70 1.76 22.77
C ASP A 99 -6.13 1.32 23.08
N LYS A 100 -7.08 2.26 23.19
CA LYS A 100 -8.51 1.96 23.34
C LYS A 100 -9.12 1.38 22.06
N TYR A 101 -8.58 1.74 20.89
CA TYR A 101 -9.11 1.38 19.59
C TYR A 101 -8.18 0.47 18.78
N VAL A 102 -7.38 -0.36 19.45
CA VAL A 102 -6.56 -1.39 18.79
C VAL A 102 -7.45 -2.45 18.15
N PHE A 103 -7.06 -2.91 16.97
CA PHE A 103 -7.76 -4.00 16.28
C PHE A 103 -7.42 -5.36 16.89
N SER A 104 -8.33 -6.32 16.72
CA SER A 104 -8.27 -7.63 17.36
C SER A 104 -7.39 -8.62 16.59
N PRO A 105 -6.26 -9.06 17.11
CA PRO A 105 -5.48 -10.12 16.48
C PRO A 105 -6.22 -11.46 16.48
N THR A 106 -7.13 -11.71 17.44
CA THR A 106 -8.00 -12.89 17.45
C THR A 106 -8.95 -12.89 16.29
N PHE A 107 -9.60 -11.75 16.03
CA PHE A 107 -10.56 -11.65 14.92
C PHE A 107 -9.91 -12.00 13.58
N LEU A 108 -8.70 -11.51 13.34
CA LEU A 108 -7.95 -11.84 12.12
C LEU A 108 -7.52 -13.31 12.11
N TYR A 109 -6.89 -13.78 13.22
CA TYR A 109 -6.32 -15.13 13.26
C TYR A 109 -7.37 -16.22 13.06
N GLU A 110 -8.50 -16.12 13.74
CA GLU A 110 -9.60 -17.11 13.63
C GLU A 110 -10.22 -17.21 12.22
N GLN A 111 -10.02 -16.20 11.38
CA GLN A 111 -10.48 -16.22 9.99
C GLN A 111 -9.49 -16.82 9.00
N ILE A 112 -8.20 -16.86 9.35
CA ILE A 112 -7.12 -17.24 8.43
C ILE A 112 -6.36 -18.49 8.86
N LYS A 113 -6.53 -18.95 10.09
CA LYS A 113 -5.84 -20.14 10.59
C LYS A 113 -6.33 -21.41 9.92
N SER A 114 -5.51 -22.45 9.93
CA SER A 114 -5.94 -23.80 9.53
C SER A 114 -7.10 -24.28 10.40
N ALA A 115 -8.07 -24.98 9.80
CA ALA A 115 -9.22 -25.54 10.53
C ALA A 115 -8.79 -26.51 11.66
N ASN A 116 -7.62 -27.15 11.52
CA ASN A 116 -7.08 -28.09 12.51
C ASN A 116 -6.24 -27.41 13.59
N ASP A 117 -6.05 -26.09 13.51
CA ASP A 117 -5.30 -25.34 14.51
C ASP A 117 -6.18 -24.97 15.70
N THR A 118 -6.27 -25.87 16.67
CA THR A 118 -7.12 -25.70 17.85
C THR A 118 -6.45 -24.98 19.01
N ASP A 119 -5.12 -24.90 18.99
CA ASP A 119 -4.29 -24.32 20.05
C ASP A 119 -3.49 -23.09 19.60
N CYS A 120 -3.75 -22.60 18.37
CA CYS A 120 -3.13 -21.43 17.77
C CYS A 120 -1.60 -21.51 17.64
N GLN A 121 -1.09 -22.70 17.31
CA GLN A 121 0.35 -22.95 17.15
C GLN A 121 0.80 -23.04 15.69
N PHE A 122 -0.12 -23.28 14.73
CA PHE A 122 0.28 -23.56 13.34
C PHE A 122 0.69 -22.30 12.58
N GLY A 123 0.36 -21.11 13.11
CA GLY A 123 0.66 -19.86 12.43
C GLY A 123 -0.25 -19.59 11.21
N SER A 124 0.13 -18.57 10.44
CA SER A 124 -0.63 -18.17 9.25
C SER A 124 0.25 -17.46 8.22
N ASP A 125 -0.28 -17.28 7.01
CA ASP A 125 0.40 -16.58 5.91
C ASP A 125 0.13 -15.07 5.96
N PRO A 126 1.15 -14.19 5.92
CA PRO A 126 0.96 -12.74 5.96
C PRO A 126 0.10 -12.17 4.81
N ILE A 127 0.18 -12.77 3.63
CA ILE A 127 -0.59 -12.35 2.46
C ILE A 127 -2.06 -12.71 2.63
N THR A 128 -2.33 -13.93 3.10
CA THR A 128 -3.70 -14.36 3.43
C THR A 128 -4.31 -13.44 4.50
N ALA A 129 -3.52 -13.02 5.49
CA ALA A 129 -3.98 -12.07 6.51
C ALA A 129 -4.39 -10.73 5.92
N ILE A 130 -3.54 -10.15 5.08
CA ILE A 130 -3.84 -8.87 4.42
C ILE A 130 -5.04 -9.01 3.48
N GLY A 131 -5.17 -10.13 2.75
CA GLY A 131 -6.34 -10.44 1.94
C GLY A 131 -7.63 -10.43 2.76
N ALA A 132 -7.62 -11.05 3.94
CA ALA A 132 -8.75 -11.01 4.87
C ALA A 132 -9.08 -9.58 5.35
N MET A 133 -8.06 -8.77 5.63
CA MET A 133 -8.26 -7.36 6.00
C MET A 133 -8.89 -6.53 4.87
N ILE A 134 -8.57 -6.85 3.60
CA ILE A 134 -9.17 -6.20 2.42
C ILE A 134 -10.62 -6.67 2.22
N ASP A 135 -10.86 -7.96 2.30
CA ASP A 135 -12.16 -8.55 1.92
C ASP A 135 -13.18 -8.50 3.06
N LEU A 136 -12.76 -8.89 4.26
CA LEU A 136 -13.62 -9.07 5.42
C LEU A 136 -13.55 -7.90 6.40
N GLY A 137 -12.41 -7.22 6.47
CA GLY A 137 -12.14 -6.12 7.40
C GLY A 137 -11.72 -6.60 8.78
N GLU A 138 -11.67 -5.69 9.73
CA GLU A 138 -11.17 -5.87 11.09
C GLU A 138 -12.17 -5.34 12.12
N VAL A 139 -12.05 -5.77 13.38
CA VAL A 139 -12.87 -5.29 14.50
C VAL A 139 -11.96 -4.95 15.68
N PHE A 140 -12.36 -3.97 16.49
CA PHE A 140 -11.58 -3.58 17.66
C PHE A 140 -11.49 -4.71 18.71
N MET A 141 -10.35 -4.78 19.39
CA MET A 141 -10.05 -5.81 20.40
C MET A 141 -11.02 -5.79 21.59
N ASN A 142 -11.66 -4.66 21.89
CA ASN A 142 -12.70 -4.58 22.92
C ASN A 142 -13.99 -5.34 22.55
N LYS A 143 -14.20 -5.66 21.26
CA LYS A 143 -15.31 -6.47 20.75
C LYS A 143 -14.98 -7.96 20.70
N VAL A 144 -13.73 -8.27 20.33
CA VAL A 144 -13.19 -9.63 20.29
C VAL A 144 -11.83 -9.62 20.99
N PRO A 145 -11.80 -9.85 22.32
CA PRO A 145 -10.56 -9.86 23.09
C PRO A 145 -9.58 -10.93 22.63
N TYR A 146 -8.28 -10.73 22.91
CA TYR A 146 -7.26 -11.70 22.54
C TYR A 146 -7.44 -13.03 23.28
N ALA A 147 -7.74 -14.08 22.52
CA ALA A 147 -7.86 -15.45 22.99
C ALA A 147 -7.77 -16.43 21.81
N CYS A 148 -7.28 -17.64 22.05
CA CYS A 148 -7.25 -18.72 21.07
C CYS A 148 -8.57 -19.49 21.02
N GLY A 149 -9.02 -19.94 19.85
CA GLY A 149 -10.19 -20.79 19.68
C GLY A 149 -11.53 -20.04 19.88
N THR A 150 -11.55 -18.74 19.69
CA THR A 150 -12.74 -17.91 19.89
C THR A 150 -13.71 -18.05 18.72
N LEU A 151 -14.96 -18.43 19.02
CA LEU A 151 -16.03 -18.35 18.03
C LEU A 151 -16.38 -16.87 17.75
N LEU A 152 -16.14 -16.43 16.53
CA LEU A 152 -16.35 -15.04 16.14
C LEU A 152 -17.85 -14.69 16.09
N PRO A 153 -18.32 -13.67 16.86
CA PRO A 153 -19.71 -13.24 16.83
C PRO A 153 -20.12 -12.71 15.45
N ASN A 154 -21.33 -13.02 14.99
CA ASN A 154 -21.84 -12.50 13.72
C ASN A 154 -21.90 -10.95 13.70
N ALA A 155 -22.23 -10.32 14.83
CA ALA A 155 -22.21 -8.87 14.96
C ALA A 155 -20.81 -8.29 14.68
N ALA A 156 -19.74 -8.92 15.17
CA ALA A 156 -18.37 -8.51 14.91
C ALA A 156 -18.01 -8.66 13.41
N LYS A 157 -18.43 -9.72 12.74
CA LYS A 157 -18.24 -9.90 11.30
C LYS A 157 -18.96 -8.85 10.45
N ILE A 158 -20.12 -8.38 10.89
CA ILE A 158 -20.86 -7.30 10.22
C ILE A 158 -20.14 -5.97 10.45
N GLU A 159 -19.74 -5.68 11.69
CA GLU A 159 -19.04 -4.44 12.06
C GLU A 159 -17.68 -4.32 11.34
N ALA A 160 -16.96 -5.43 11.19
CA ALA A 160 -15.65 -5.47 10.55
C ALA A 160 -15.63 -4.90 9.10
N LYS A 161 -16.74 -5.01 8.38
CA LYS A 161 -16.88 -4.46 7.02
C LYS A 161 -16.67 -2.93 6.95
N ASN A 162 -16.77 -2.24 8.08
CA ASN A 162 -16.51 -0.80 8.19
C ASN A 162 -15.03 -0.45 8.35
N TYR A 163 -14.18 -1.44 8.63
CA TYR A 163 -12.77 -1.24 8.97
C TYR A 163 -11.88 -2.12 8.09
N LYS A 164 -11.80 -1.75 6.82
CA LYS A 164 -11.01 -2.46 5.81
C LYS A 164 -9.71 -1.72 5.52
N VAL A 165 -8.69 -2.45 5.08
CA VAL A 165 -7.58 -1.85 4.36
C VAL A 165 -7.92 -1.81 2.87
N LYS A 166 -7.38 -0.83 2.16
CA LYS A 166 -7.76 -0.54 0.77
C LYS A 166 -7.13 -1.50 -0.23
N ASP A 167 -5.82 -1.73 -0.09
CA ASP A 167 -5.02 -2.54 -1.01
C ASP A 167 -3.67 -2.88 -0.38
N ALA A 168 -2.92 -3.76 -1.04
CA ALA A 168 -1.54 -4.05 -0.67
C ALA A 168 -0.69 -4.40 -1.90
N ALA A 169 0.63 -4.22 -1.77
CA ALA A 169 1.57 -4.59 -2.80
C ALA A 169 2.84 -5.20 -2.20
N VAL A 170 3.38 -6.22 -2.84
CA VAL A 170 4.68 -6.81 -2.49
C VAL A 170 5.78 -5.81 -2.86
N LEU A 171 6.58 -5.40 -1.89
CA LEU A 171 7.78 -4.59 -2.12
C LEU A 171 8.93 -5.47 -2.64
N PHE A 172 9.14 -6.60 -1.99
CA PHE A 172 10.09 -7.64 -2.39
C PHE A 172 9.80 -8.95 -1.65
N ALA A 173 10.36 -10.05 -2.21
CA ALA A 173 10.49 -11.33 -1.54
C ALA A 173 11.93 -11.86 -1.72
N ALA A 174 12.42 -12.63 -0.75
CA ALA A 174 13.74 -13.23 -0.80
C ALA A 174 13.84 -14.28 -1.93
N LYS A 175 15.05 -14.61 -2.36
CA LYS A 175 15.32 -15.68 -3.34
C LYS A 175 14.69 -16.99 -2.89
N GLY A 176 14.11 -17.73 -3.83
CA GLY A 176 13.41 -18.99 -3.58
C GLY A 176 12.02 -18.84 -2.96
N MET A 177 11.55 -17.61 -2.75
CA MET A 177 10.21 -17.33 -2.20
C MET A 177 9.15 -17.10 -3.29
N SER A 178 9.54 -17.04 -4.57
CA SER A 178 8.63 -16.91 -5.70
C SER A 178 9.18 -17.64 -6.92
N VAL A 179 8.30 -17.97 -7.88
CA VAL A 179 8.72 -18.57 -9.15
C VAL A 179 9.62 -17.58 -9.89
N ASP A 180 10.76 -18.06 -10.39
CA ASP A 180 11.75 -17.27 -11.12
C ASP A 180 12.25 -16.01 -10.37
N ASP A 181 12.11 -15.96 -9.06
CA ASP A 181 12.56 -14.86 -8.20
C ASP A 181 12.10 -13.46 -8.68
N VAL A 182 10.93 -13.37 -9.33
CA VAL A 182 10.43 -12.11 -9.93
C VAL A 182 10.21 -10.99 -8.91
N TYR A 183 10.06 -11.32 -7.63
CA TYR A 183 9.91 -10.36 -6.53
C TYR A 183 11.23 -10.06 -5.81
N TYR A 184 12.32 -10.72 -6.18
CA TYR A 184 13.63 -10.47 -5.58
C TYR A 184 14.14 -9.07 -5.93
N LYS A 185 14.78 -8.45 -4.96
CA LYS A 185 15.51 -7.19 -5.15
C LYS A 185 16.89 -7.29 -4.50
N GLU A 186 17.84 -6.57 -5.07
CA GLU A 186 19.16 -6.41 -4.45
C GLU A 186 19.06 -5.64 -3.13
N PRO A 187 19.98 -5.83 -2.18
CA PRO A 187 19.95 -5.23 -0.84
C PRO A 187 19.68 -3.72 -0.83
N THR A 188 20.34 -2.97 -1.70
CA THR A 188 20.12 -1.51 -1.80
C THR A 188 18.71 -1.17 -2.23
N ASP A 189 18.13 -1.93 -3.16
CA ASP A 189 16.76 -1.72 -3.63
C ASP A 189 15.74 -2.13 -2.56
N MET A 190 16.00 -3.22 -1.81
CA MET A 190 15.17 -3.60 -0.65
C MET A 190 15.08 -2.46 0.36
N ILE A 191 16.21 -1.82 0.69
CA ILE A 191 16.27 -0.67 1.60
C ILE A 191 15.47 0.51 1.02
N ASN A 192 15.74 0.87 -0.23
CA ASN A 192 15.15 2.04 -0.86
C ASN A 192 13.63 1.93 -1.01
N VAL A 193 13.11 0.79 -1.47
CA VAL A 193 11.66 0.61 -1.62
C VAL A 193 10.95 0.59 -0.27
N THR A 194 11.59 0.05 0.77
CA THR A 194 11.07 0.04 2.14
C THR A 194 11.03 1.46 2.73
N LYS A 195 12.13 2.22 2.63
CA LYS A 195 12.18 3.62 3.03
C LYS A 195 11.13 4.46 2.30
N LYS A 196 11.01 4.27 0.99
CA LYS A 196 10.04 5.01 0.17
C LYS A 196 8.61 4.72 0.60
N ALA A 197 8.25 3.46 0.81
CA ALA A 197 6.92 3.08 1.29
C ALA A 197 6.59 3.71 2.66
N LEU A 198 7.56 3.75 3.58
CA LEU A 198 7.40 4.44 4.86
C LEU A 198 7.17 5.95 4.66
N THR A 199 7.91 6.63 3.77
CA THR A 199 7.74 8.08 3.51
C THR A 199 6.41 8.40 2.82
N GLU A 200 5.76 7.41 2.18
CA GLU A 200 4.38 7.51 1.71
C GLU A 200 3.38 7.45 2.88
N GLY A 201 3.87 7.21 4.09
CA GLY A 201 3.09 7.17 5.31
C GLY A 201 2.38 5.85 5.55
N THR A 202 2.86 4.75 4.96
CA THR A 202 2.29 3.42 5.13
C THR A 202 3.21 2.54 5.99
N PRO A 203 2.70 1.85 7.03
CA PRO A 203 3.44 0.80 7.72
C PRO A 203 3.63 -0.40 6.79
N ILE A 204 4.65 -1.20 7.05
CA ILE A 204 5.00 -2.34 6.19
C ILE A 204 4.89 -3.63 6.98
N SER A 205 4.18 -4.61 6.43
CA SER A 205 4.17 -5.97 6.94
C SER A 205 5.47 -6.66 6.55
N GLY A 206 6.34 -6.90 7.53
CA GLY A 206 7.60 -7.59 7.36
C GLY A 206 7.52 -9.04 7.81
N GLY A 207 7.94 -9.95 6.93
CA GLY A 207 8.14 -11.37 7.24
C GLY A 207 9.63 -11.67 7.37
N PHE A 208 10.02 -12.32 8.45
CA PHE A 208 11.42 -12.52 8.81
C PHE A 208 11.73 -13.98 9.12
N ARG A 209 12.96 -14.42 8.83
CA ARG A 209 13.57 -15.63 9.36
C ARG A 209 14.70 -15.21 10.27
N LEU A 210 14.47 -15.29 11.59
CA LEU A 210 15.31 -14.67 12.60
C LEU A 210 16.27 -15.65 13.23
N PRO A 211 17.54 -15.25 13.51
CA PRO A 211 18.53 -16.05 14.20
C PRO A 211 18.35 -16.02 15.73
N GLU A 212 19.01 -16.93 16.44
CA GLU A 212 18.97 -17.05 17.89
C GLU A 212 19.33 -15.76 18.64
N SER A 213 20.25 -14.95 18.10
CA SER A 213 20.64 -13.67 18.70
C SER A 213 19.49 -12.68 18.79
N PHE A 214 18.50 -12.78 17.88
CA PHE A 214 17.34 -11.90 17.90
C PHE A 214 16.44 -12.12 19.13
N PHE A 215 16.36 -13.34 19.63
CA PHE A 215 15.56 -13.66 20.83
C PHE A 215 16.21 -13.15 22.12
N LYS A 216 17.51 -12.85 22.08
CA LYS A 216 18.33 -12.48 23.25
C LYS A 216 18.70 -10.99 23.26
N ILE A 217 17.99 -10.16 22.52
CA ILE A 217 18.28 -8.72 22.40
C ILE A 217 18.15 -8.04 23.77
N GLN A 218 19.18 -7.26 24.13
CA GLN A 218 19.22 -6.46 25.36
C GLN A 218 19.44 -4.97 25.08
N SER A 219 19.56 -4.59 23.82
CA SER A 219 19.81 -3.21 23.37
C SER A 219 18.72 -2.72 22.42
N ALA A 220 18.61 -1.41 22.26
CA ALA A 220 17.67 -0.83 21.30
C ALA A 220 18.03 -1.16 19.84
N VAL A 221 19.33 -1.35 19.54
CA VAL A 221 19.83 -1.69 18.19
C VAL A 221 20.29 -3.14 18.18
N TRP A 222 19.64 -3.96 17.34
CA TRP A 222 20.07 -5.33 17.13
C TRP A 222 21.17 -5.45 16.09
N THR A 223 22.14 -6.27 16.38
CA THR A 223 23.21 -6.69 15.49
C THR A 223 23.26 -8.20 15.47
N SER A 224 23.15 -8.82 14.29
CA SER A 224 23.27 -10.27 14.18
C SER A 224 24.66 -10.77 14.57
N ASP A 225 24.72 -11.97 15.16
CA ASP A 225 25.99 -12.64 15.39
C ASP A 225 26.56 -13.14 14.04
N PRO A 226 27.81 -12.78 13.68
CA PRO A 226 28.44 -13.26 12.45
C PRO A 226 28.49 -14.80 12.32
N ASN A 227 28.52 -15.52 13.46
CA ASN A 227 28.54 -16.99 13.48
C ASN A 227 27.18 -17.63 13.16
N GLU A 228 26.10 -16.84 13.13
CA GLU A 228 24.75 -17.29 12.76
C GLU A 228 24.47 -17.13 11.28
N VAL A 229 25.37 -16.50 10.52
CA VAL A 229 25.24 -16.33 9.07
C VAL A 229 25.32 -17.71 8.38
N ASN A 230 24.39 -17.97 7.47
CA ASN A 230 24.29 -19.22 6.69
C ASN A 230 23.92 -20.48 7.50
N LYS A 231 23.36 -20.34 8.70
CA LYS A 231 22.74 -21.48 9.39
C LYS A 231 21.31 -21.68 8.87
N ASP A 232 20.95 -22.94 8.62
CA ASP A 232 19.55 -23.30 8.38
C ASP A 232 18.73 -23.03 9.63
N TRP A 233 17.81 -22.07 9.55
CA TRP A 233 16.94 -21.71 10.66
C TRP A 233 15.83 -22.75 10.81
N LYS A 234 15.81 -23.45 11.92
CA LYS A 234 14.81 -24.48 12.23
C LYS A 234 13.48 -23.91 12.70
N HIS A 235 13.41 -22.59 12.91
CA HIS A 235 12.23 -21.92 13.42
C HIS A 235 11.31 -21.48 12.27
N ASN A 236 10.01 -21.47 12.54
CA ASN A 236 9.03 -20.84 11.66
C ASN A 236 9.38 -19.36 11.45
N GLY A 237 8.81 -18.75 10.41
CA GLY A 237 8.96 -17.32 10.19
C GLY A 237 8.30 -16.48 11.29
N HIS A 238 8.69 -15.23 11.39
CA HIS A 238 8.10 -14.24 12.29
C HIS A 238 7.60 -13.04 11.50
N ALA A 239 6.43 -12.50 11.87
CA ALA A 239 5.89 -11.30 11.25
C ALA A 239 5.95 -10.12 12.23
N MET A 240 6.40 -8.96 11.75
CA MET A 240 6.49 -7.72 12.52
C MET A 240 6.11 -6.52 11.65
N ALA A 241 5.71 -5.41 12.26
CA ALA A 241 5.43 -4.18 11.55
C ALA A 241 6.69 -3.29 11.47
N ILE A 242 7.06 -2.86 10.27
CA ILE A 242 8.13 -1.89 10.04
C ILE A 242 7.48 -0.51 10.04
N VAL A 243 7.90 0.36 10.96
CA VAL A 243 7.19 1.62 11.28
C VAL A 243 8.03 2.88 11.13
N GLY A 244 9.31 2.72 10.77
CA GLY A 244 10.20 3.86 10.57
C GLY A 244 11.58 3.46 10.14
N TYR A 245 12.42 4.45 9.89
CA TYR A 245 13.85 4.29 9.64
C TYR A 245 14.63 5.52 10.07
N ASP A 246 15.92 5.33 10.33
CA ASP A 246 16.88 6.41 10.56
C ASP A 246 18.26 6.01 10.02
N ASP A 247 18.80 6.81 9.09
CA ASP A 247 20.10 6.58 8.45
C ASP A 247 21.28 6.76 9.42
N ASN A 248 21.07 7.41 10.59
CA ASN A 248 22.10 7.66 11.59
C ASN A 248 22.15 6.60 12.70
N VAL A 249 21.08 5.83 12.90
CA VAL A 249 21.03 4.81 13.95
C VAL A 249 21.74 3.54 13.49
N GLY A 250 22.82 3.15 14.17
CA GLY A 250 23.58 1.91 13.89
C GLY A 250 24.18 1.83 12.49
N GLY A 251 24.38 2.97 11.81
CA GLY A 251 24.82 3.03 10.41
C GLY A 251 23.70 2.84 9.41
N GLY A 252 22.47 3.15 9.81
CA GLY A 252 21.21 3.03 9.08
C GLY A 252 20.40 1.81 9.52
N SER A 253 19.19 2.07 10.01
CA SER A 253 18.33 1.04 10.59
C SER A 253 16.85 1.29 10.32
N PHE A 254 16.08 0.19 10.27
CA PHE A 254 14.63 0.22 10.32
C PHE A 254 14.13 0.10 11.76
N ARG A 255 13.09 0.86 12.09
CA ARG A 255 12.36 0.76 13.35
C ARG A 255 11.25 -0.27 13.20
N ILE A 256 11.28 -1.31 14.02
CA ILE A 256 10.38 -2.46 13.94
C ILE A 256 9.59 -2.58 15.24
N LEU A 257 8.27 -2.69 15.14
CA LEU A 257 7.34 -2.96 16.22
C LEU A 257 7.07 -4.46 16.26
N ASN A 258 7.39 -5.09 17.39
CA ASN A 258 7.21 -6.52 17.64
C ASN A 258 5.98 -6.80 18.51
N SER A 259 5.61 -8.06 18.63
CA SER A 259 4.46 -8.58 19.39
C SER A 259 4.85 -9.45 20.59
N TRP A 260 5.97 -9.14 21.22
CA TRP A 260 6.47 -9.86 22.42
C TRP A 260 6.37 -9.02 23.70
N GLY A 261 5.48 -8.02 23.69
CA GLY A 261 5.21 -7.13 24.81
C GLY A 261 6.24 -6.02 24.98
N ASN A 262 5.90 -5.05 25.82
CA ASN A 262 6.70 -3.85 26.06
C ASN A 262 7.95 -4.07 26.96
N GLN A 263 8.15 -5.27 27.45
CA GLN A 263 9.36 -5.64 28.23
C GLN A 263 10.48 -6.17 27.32
N TRP A 264 10.19 -6.47 26.07
CA TRP A 264 11.17 -6.96 25.11
C TRP A 264 11.94 -5.79 24.47
N ALA A 265 13.26 -5.96 24.32
CA ALA A 265 14.19 -5.02 23.67
C ALA A 265 13.95 -3.55 24.09
N ASP A 266 13.75 -2.63 23.16
CA ASP A 266 13.44 -1.22 23.42
C ASP A 266 11.93 -1.02 23.55
N LYS A 267 11.36 -1.40 24.69
CA LYS A 267 9.90 -1.24 24.97
C LYS A 267 9.01 -1.88 23.91
N GLY A 268 9.40 -3.06 23.40
CA GLY A 268 8.66 -3.79 22.36
C GLY A 268 9.05 -3.41 20.93
N TYR A 269 10.00 -2.51 20.76
CA TYR A 269 10.58 -2.12 19.47
C TYR A 269 12.03 -2.55 19.37
N VAL A 270 12.54 -2.56 18.12
CA VAL A 270 13.97 -2.75 17.84
C VAL A 270 14.38 -1.92 16.64
N TRP A 271 15.61 -1.42 16.65
CA TRP A 271 16.29 -0.91 15.47
C TRP A 271 17.05 -2.07 14.82
N MET A 272 16.65 -2.49 13.64
CA MET A 272 17.31 -3.50 12.84
C MET A 272 18.15 -2.81 11.76
N ARG A 273 19.47 -2.98 11.81
CA ARG A 273 20.37 -2.34 10.83
C ARG A 273 20.03 -2.81 9.42
N TYR A 274 20.24 -1.94 8.43
CA TYR A 274 19.92 -2.23 7.02
C TYR A 274 20.58 -3.52 6.53
N GLN A 275 21.84 -3.77 6.90
CA GLN A 275 22.53 -5.01 6.53
C GLN A 275 21.89 -6.27 7.13
N ASP A 276 21.35 -6.19 8.36
CA ASP A 276 20.66 -7.30 9.00
C ASP A 276 19.25 -7.46 8.43
N PHE A 277 18.58 -6.35 8.18
CA PHE A 277 17.28 -6.32 7.51
C PHE A 277 17.31 -7.03 6.14
N THR A 278 18.25 -6.69 5.28
CA THR A 278 18.35 -7.31 3.94
C THR A 278 18.71 -8.78 3.98
N ARG A 279 19.29 -9.24 5.08
CA ARG A 279 19.65 -10.66 5.30
C ARG A 279 18.49 -11.48 5.84
N TYR A 280 17.69 -10.92 6.73
CA TYR A 280 16.70 -11.69 7.50
C TYR A 280 15.25 -11.37 7.13
N CYS A 281 14.97 -10.25 6.45
CA CYS A 281 13.63 -9.96 5.93
C CYS A 281 13.40 -10.75 4.64
N THR A 282 12.46 -11.67 4.68
CA THR A 282 12.15 -12.58 3.56
C THR A 282 10.99 -12.09 2.71
N LEU A 283 10.13 -11.22 3.27
CA LEU A 283 8.96 -10.68 2.59
C LEU A 283 8.65 -9.31 3.16
N ALA A 284 8.35 -8.34 2.30
CA ALA A 284 7.84 -7.04 2.70
C ALA A 284 6.63 -6.64 1.85
N LEU A 285 5.56 -6.23 2.52
CA LEU A 285 4.30 -5.81 1.91
C LEU A 285 3.94 -4.41 2.39
N GLN A 286 3.72 -3.51 1.45
CA GLN A 286 3.11 -2.21 1.72
C GLN A 286 1.60 -2.38 1.83
N VAL A 287 0.99 -1.81 2.88
CA VAL A 287 -0.46 -1.89 3.12
C VAL A 287 -1.04 -0.48 3.10
N PHE A 288 -2.11 -0.28 2.34
CA PHE A 288 -2.72 1.03 2.13
C PHE A 288 -4.01 1.19 2.94
N ALA A 289 -4.16 2.35 3.57
CA ALA A 289 -5.36 2.67 4.33
C ALA A 289 -6.61 2.81 3.43
N ASP A 290 -7.77 2.39 3.93
CA ASP A 290 -9.04 2.83 3.36
C ASP A 290 -9.45 4.16 4.00
N PRO A 291 -9.50 5.26 3.26
CA PRO A 291 -9.90 6.55 3.81
C PRO A 291 -11.38 6.59 4.25
N ASN A 292 -12.18 5.58 3.88
CA ASN A 292 -13.57 5.47 4.28
C ASN A 292 -13.76 4.68 5.58
N THR A 293 -12.67 4.27 6.25
CA THR A 293 -12.74 3.64 7.58
C THR A 293 -13.41 4.57 8.58
N MET A 294 -14.44 4.10 9.26
CA MET A 294 -15.22 4.92 10.18
C MET A 294 -14.42 5.29 11.43
N PRO A 295 -14.46 6.57 11.88
CA PRO A 295 -13.86 6.95 13.15
C PRO A 295 -14.62 6.31 14.34
N PRO A 296 -13.97 6.19 15.52
CA PRO A 296 -14.66 5.74 16.72
C PRO A 296 -15.81 6.69 17.02
N GLU A 297 -16.98 6.14 17.34
CA GLU A 297 -18.08 6.96 17.86
C GLU A 297 -17.65 7.60 19.18
N GLU A 298 -17.38 8.88 19.17
CA GLU A 298 -17.39 9.65 20.40
C GLU A 298 -18.83 9.60 20.96
N LYS A 299 -19.03 8.92 22.10
CA LYS A 299 -20.26 9.06 22.87
C LYS A 299 -20.37 10.51 23.31
N LYS A 300 -20.97 11.36 22.48
CA LYS A 300 -21.53 12.62 22.95
C LYS A 300 -22.50 12.29 24.10
N PRO A 301 -22.43 13.00 25.25
CA PRO A 301 -23.44 12.86 26.27
C PRO A 301 -24.79 13.11 25.60
N SER A 302 -25.66 12.10 25.69
CA SER A 302 -26.99 12.07 25.07
C SER A 302 -27.79 13.33 25.40
N PRO A 303 -28.10 14.19 24.44
CA PRO A 303 -29.23 15.11 24.62
C PRO A 303 -30.51 14.34 24.32
N THR A 304 -31.54 14.64 25.09
CA THR A 304 -32.91 14.18 24.95
C THR A 304 -33.35 14.07 23.49
N PRO A 305 -34.05 13.00 23.08
CA PRO A 305 -34.35 12.74 21.67
C PRO A 305 -35.29 13.79 21.08
N THR A 306 -34.74 14.66 20.26
CA THR A 306 -35.50 15.45 19.30
C THR A 306 -35.46 14.69 17.96
N PRO A 307 -36.56 14.55 17.20
CA PRO A 307 -36.56 13.86 15.93
C PRO A 307 -35.58 14.55 14.95
N GLN A 308 -34.47 13.91 14.63
CA GLN A 308 -33.55 14.43 13.65
C GLN A 308 -33.98 14.01 12.24
N PRO A 309 -33.86 14.92 11.23
CA PRO A 309 -33.95 14.53 9.84
C PRO A 309 -32.82 13.56 9.50
N ASN A 310 -33.06 12.61 8.57
CA ASN A 310 -32.10 11.60 8.12
C ASN A 310 -30.70 12.19 7.96
N PRO A 311 -29.64 11.53 8.48
CA PRO A 311 -28.27 12.02 8.35
C PRO A 311 -27.94 12.16 6.85
N LYS A 312 -27.49 13.37 6.49
CA LYS A 312 -26.96 13.65 5.15
C LYS A 312 -25.78 12.70 4.90
N PRO A 313 -25.67 12.07 3.72
CA PRO A 313 -24.54 11.20 3.40
C PRO A 313 -23.21 11.93 3.64
N GLU A 314 -22.30 11.29 4.35
CA GLU A 314 -20.98 11.85 4.63
C GLU A 314 -20.18 11.87 3.33
N GLU A 315 -19.86 13.07 2.83
CA GLU A 315 -19.04 13.27 1.63
C GLU A 315 -17.57 13.16 2.00
N THR A 316 -16.91 12.08 1.57
CA THR A 316 -15.44 11.99 1.62
C THR A 316 -14.84 12.77 0.45
N THR A 317 -13.99 13.74 0.76
CA THR A 317 -13.23 14.48 -0.24
C THR A 317 -11.91 13.78 -0.53
N PHE A 318 -11.53 13.68 -1.81
CA PHE A 318 -10.20 13.25 -2.22
C PHE A 318 -9.62 14.28 -3.20
N SER A 319 -8.30 14.35 -3.29
CA SER A 319 -7.60 15.14 -4.30
C SER A 319 -6.74 14.22 -5.17
N LEU A 320 -6.70 14.52 -6.46
CA LEU A 320 -5.81 13.88 -7.40
C LEU A 320 -4.99 14.97 -8.08
N SER A 321 -3.67 14.81 -8.08
CA SER A 321 -2.77 15.71 -8.80
C SER A 321 -1.52 14.96 -9.26
N GLY A 322 -0.94 15.45 -10.33
CA GLY A 322 0.27 14.89 -10.91
C GLY A 322 0.65 15.59 -12.20
N ASN A 323 1.80 15.25 -12.70
CA ASN A 323 2.30 15.79 -13.96
C ASN A 323 3.11 14.75 -14.74
N ILE A 324 3.33 15.04 -16.03
CA ILE A 324 4.11 14.18 -16.91
C ILE A 324 5.22 15.00 -17.55
N GLU A 325 6.43 14.48 -17.51
CA GLU A 325 7.59 15.03 -18.21
C GLU A 325 7.97 14.09 -19.35
N PHE A 326 8.11 14.60 -20.54
CA PHE A 326 8.60 13.86 -21.69
C PHE A 326 10.04 14.25 -21.98
N LYS A 327 10.91 13.24 -22.15
CA LYS A 327 12.34 13.44 -22.39
C LYS A 327 12.81 12.61 -23.56
N LEU A 328 13.47 13.25 -24.51
CA LEU A 328 14.22 12.54 -25.54
C LEU A 328 15.33 11.69 -24.90
N ASN A 329 15.80 10.67 -25.61
CA ASN A 329 16.93 9.84 -25.16
C ASN A 329 18.24 10.64 -24.99
N THR A 330 18.33 11.83 -25.58
CA THR A 330 19.42 12.80 -25.39
C THR A 330 19.35 13.54 -24.05
N GLY A 331 18.21 13.42 -23.32
CA GLY A 331 17.95 14.15 -22.08
C GLY A 331 17.20 15.46 -22.25
N SER A 332 17.02 15.94 -23.48
CA SER A 332 16.27 17.18 -23.78
C SER A 332 14.78 17.00 -23.53
N ASP A 333 14.12 18.05 -23.10
CA ASP A 333 12.66 18.06 -22.90
C ASP A 333 11.90 18.05 -24.23
N MET A 334 10.83 17.26 -24.29
CA MET A 334 9.81 17.40 -25.30
C MET A 334 8.73 18.32 -24.75
N THR A 335 8.66 19.54 -25.28
CA THR A 335 7.74 20.56 -24.80
C THR A 335 6.32 20.35 -25.32
N VAL A 336 5.34 20.88 -24.61
CA VAL A 336 3.91 20.74 -24.92
C VAL A 336 3.20 22.07 -24.90
N ASN A 337 2.09 22.14 -25.62
CA ASN A 337 1.12 23.22 -25.53
C ASN A 337 -0.17 22.71 -24.92
N LYS A 338 -0.71 23.45 -23.96
CA LYS A 338 -2.06 23.23 -23.44
C LYS A 338 -3.09 23.59 -24.52
N ILE A 339 -4.02 22.69 -24.77
CA ILE A 339 -5.14 22.97 -25.66
C ILE A 339 -6.14 23.86 -24.92
N SER A 340 -6.21 25.14 -25.33
CA SER A 340 -7.18 26.08 -24.78
C SER A 340 -8.52 25.90 -25.50
N THR A 341 -9.51 25.33 -24.82
CA THR A 341 -10.90 25.32 -25.28
C THR A 341 -11.58 26.66 -24.95
N ARG A 342 -11.06 27.79 -25.44
CA ARG A 342 -11.88 29.00 -25.50
C ARG A 342 -12.86 28.85 -26.66
N ASN A 343 -14.15 29.03 -26.37
CA ASN A 343 -15.30 29.00 -27.27
C ASN A 343 -15.04 29.68 -28.64
N LEU A 344 -14.41 28.96 -29.54
CA LEU A 344 -14.49 29.18 -30.98
C LEU A 344 -15.09 27.88 -31.51
N THR A 345 -16.39 27.89 -31.76
CA THR A 345 -17.03 26.97 -32.67
C THR A 345 -16.47 27.26 -34.07
N VAL A 346 -15.36 26.61 -34.38
CA VAL A 346 -14.97 26.41 -35.77
C VAL A 346 -15.76 25.19 -36.20
N GLU A 347 -16.82 25.37 -36.94
CA GLU A 347 -17.44 24.32 -37.74
C GLU A 347 -16.45 23.98 -38.85
N GLU A 348 -15.60 23.00 -38.62
CA GLU A 348 -14.90 22.32 -39.70
C GLU A 348 -15.80 21.22 -40.23
N ASP A 349 -16.11 21.33 -41.52
CA ASP A 349 -16.85 20.39 -42.34
C ASP A 349 -16.04 19.10 -42.62
N VAL A 350 -15.40 18.55 -41.59
CA VAL A 350 -14.63 17.30 -41.65
C VAL A 350 -15.28 16.27 -40.73
N LYS A 351 -15.81 15.21 -41.33
CA LYS A 351 -16.35 14.01 -40.68
C LYS A 351 -15.23 13.24 -39.96
N GLY A 352 -14.66 13.79 -38.89
CA GLY A 352 -13.76 13.12 -37.97
C GLY A 352 -14.27 13.20 -36.53
N ALA A 353 -14.29 12.09 -35.81
CA ALA A 353 -14.66 12.10 -34.41
C ALA A 353 -13.66 12.95 -33.60
N LYS A 354 -14.17 13.96 -32.89
CA LYS A 354 -13.34 14.94 -32.16
C LYS A 354 -12.78 14.37 -30.88
N GLU A 355 -11.45 14.48 -30.67
CA GLU A 355 -10.76 14.11 -29.44
C GLU A 355 -10.88 15.24 -28.39
N ASP A 356 -12.04 15.40 -27.79
CA ASP A 356 -12.38 16.52 -26.89
C ASP A 356 -11.81 16.38 -25.46
N LEU A 357 -11.21 15.23 -25.10
CA LEU A 357 -10.49 15.03 -23.85
C LEU A 357 -8.99 15.37 -23.94
N VAL A 358 -8.47 15.65 -25.14
CA VAL A 358 -7.07 16.06 -25.29
C VAL A 358 -6.83 17.33 -24.50
N ALA A 359 -5.90 17.28 -23.54
CA ALA A 359 -5.52 18.41 -22.71
C ALA A 359 -4.27 19.13 -23.25
N TYR A 360 -3.38 18.38 -23.89
CA TYR A 360 -2.09 18.86 -24.37
C TYR A 360 -1.74 18.27 -25.73
N THR A 361 -1.01 19.04 -26.54
CA THR A 361 -0.36 18.57 -27.77
C THR A 361 1.14 18.84 -27.67
N MET A 362 1.97 17.92 -28.19
CA MET A 362 3.41 18.12 -28.28
C MET A 362 3.74 19.29 -29.21
N ASN A 363 4.76 20.10 -28.83
CA ASN A 363 5.30 21.16 -29.67
C ASN A 363 6.15 20.55 -30.79
N GLY A 364 5.64 20.62 -32.02
CA GLY A 364 6.34 20.10 -33.17
C GLY A 364 5.92 18.70 -33.58
N ILE A 365 6.45 18.26 -34.71
CA ILE A 365 6.28 16.94 -35.30
C ILE A 365 7.62 16.22 -35.16
N TYR A 366 7.61 15.05 -34.54
CA TYR A 366 8.83 14.28 -34.32
C TYR A 366 9.05 13.28 -35.46
N PRO A 367 10.30 13.12 -35.96
CA PRO A 367 10.59 12.11 -36.98
C PRO A 367 10.34 10.67 -36.48
N SER A 368 9.93 9.77 -37.37
CA SER A 368 9.94 8.32 -37.09
C SER A 368 11.31 7.88 -36.60
N GLY A 369 11.35 6.94 -35.65
CA GLY A 369 12.57 6.52 -34.98
C GLY A 369 12.99 7.41 -33.80
N THR A 370 12.31 8.53 -33.53
CA THR A 370 12.55 9.35 -32.34
C THR A 370 12.40 8.50 -31.08
N ARG A 371 13.41 8.59 -30.21
CA ARG A 371 13.46 7.82 -28.96
C ARG A 371 13.23 8.75 -27.78
N PHE A 372 12.30 8.38 -26.91
CA PHE A 372 11.93 9.16 -25.74
C PHE A 372 11.48 8.27 -24.59
N ARG A 373 11.30 8.88 -23.43
CA ARG A 373 10.62 8.30 -22.27
C ARG A 373 9.79 9.38 -21.61
N PHE A 374 8.84 8.97 -20.77
CA PHE A 374 8.13 9.92 -19.95
C PHE A 374 8.13 9.52 -18.50
N TYR A 375 8.06 10.53 -17.65
CA TYR A 375 8.00 10.37 -16.20
C TYR A 375 6.64 10.83 -15.74
N MET A 376 5.90 9.94 -15.08
CA MET A 376 4.63 10.25 -14.44
C MET A 376 4.92 10.57 -12.98
N ASN A 377 4.71 11.81 -12.58
CA ASN A 377 4.82 12.25 -11.19
C ASN A 377 3.44 12.19 -10.55
N ILE A 378 3.34 11.51 -9.43
CA ILE A 378 2.13 11.27 -8.67
C ILE A 378 2.25 12.03 -7.36
N ASP A 379 1.56 13.17 -7.22
CA ASP A 379 1.66 14.02 -6.03
C ASP A 379 0.79 13.47 -4.89
N GLN A 380 -0.39 12.94 -5.23
CA GLN A 380 -1.33 12.31 -4.30
C GLN A 380 -1.45 10.82 -4.61
N GLU A 381 -1.66 10.00 -3.58
CA GLU A 381 -1.90 8.55 -3.75
C GLU A 381 -3.00 8.28 -4.78
N ALA A 382 -2.72 7.44 -5.77
CA ALA A 382 -3.65 7.12 -6.84
C ALA A 382 -3.41 5.73 -7.44
N TYR A 383 -4.41 5.19 -8.11
CA TYR A 383 -4.23 4.14 -9.09
C TYR A 383 -3.95 4.77 -10.45
N VAL A 384 -2.86 4.36 -11.10
CA VAL A 384 -2.41 4.95 -12.36
C VAL A 384 -2.45 3.91 -13.48
N TYR A 385 -3.06 4.29 -14.59
CA TYR A 385 -3.17 3.46 -15.79
C TYR A 385 -2.73 4.28 -17.01
N ALA A 386 -2.09 3.62 -17.98
CA ALA A 386 -1.71 4.29 -19.22
C ALA A 386 -2.11 3.44 -20.43
N PHE A 387 -2.63 4.12 -21.45
CA PHE A 387 -3.10 3.54 -22.69
C PHE A 387 -2.52 4.34 -23.85
N ALA A 388 -2.17 3.65 -24.93
CA ALA A 388 -1.76 4.29 -26.19
C ALA A 388 -2.66 3.81 -27.32
N THR A 389 -2.92 4.68 -28.30
CA THR A 389 -3.57 4.28 -29.53
C THR A 389 -2.54 4.14 -30.64
N ASP A 390 -2.80 3.23 -31.56
CA ASP A 390 -2.18 3.23 -32.88
C ASP A 390 -3.09 3.93 -33.91
N LEU A 391 -2.57 4.13 -35.11
CA LEU A 391 -3.30 4.79 -36.20
C LEU A 391 -4.56 4.04 -36.68
N THR A 392 -4.71 2.76 -36.29
CA THR A 392 -5.92 1.98 -36.59
C THR A 392 -7.05 2.25 -35.59
N GLY A 393 -6.76 3.05 -34.55
CA GLY A 393 -7.67 3.33 -33.45
C GLY A 393 -7.78 2.20 -32.42
N LYS A 394 -6.88 1.20 -32.50
CA LYS A 394 -6.74 0.17 -31.48
C LYS A 394 -6.13 0.78 -30.22
N VAL A 395 -6.68 0.45 -29.06
CA VAL A 395 -6.21 0.89 -27.75
C VAL A 395 -5.37 -0.21 -27.13
N ASN A 396 -4.14 0.12 -26.78
CA ASN A 396 -3.18 -0.77 -26.13
C ASN A 396 -2.97 -0.35 -24.68
N LEU A 397 -3.07 -1.31 -23.75
CA LEU A 397 -2.69 -1.09 -22.34
C LEU A 397 -1.18 -1.10 -22.22
N ILE A 398 -0.59 0.00 -21.74
CA ILE A 398 0.84 0.11 -21.54
C ILE A 398 1.23 0.13 -20.06
N LEU A 399 0.28 0.48 -19.16
CA LEU A 399 0.44 0.38 -17.71
C LEU A 399 -0.90 -0.06 -17.07
N PRO A 400 -0.90 -1.17 -16.28
CA PRO A 400 0.22 -2.05 -15.96
C PRO A 400 0.71 -2.86 -17.16
N PHE A 401 2.00 -3.08 -17.24
CA PHE A 401 2.61 -3.86 -18.32
C PHE A 401 2.57 -5.38 -18.09
N ALA A 402 2.17 -5.82 -16.90
CA ALA A 402 1.95 -7.22 -16.52
C ALA A 402 0.86 -7.32 -15.44
N ASP A 403 0.21 -8.46 -15.37
CA ASP A 403 -0.92 -8.71 -14.46
C ASP A 403 -0.56 -8.67 -12.98
N ASN A 404 0.68 -9.02 -12.66
CA ASN A 404 1.21 -9.04 -11.31
C ASN A 404 1.83 -7.69 -10.87
N VAL A 405 1.55 -6.59 -11.58
CA VAL A 405 2.01 -5.24 -11.22
C VAL A 405 0.86 -4.45 -10.64
N SER A 406 1.03 -3.94 -9.42
CA SER A 406 0.08 -3.05 -8.77
C SER A 406 0.08 -1.69 -9.47
N THR A 407 -1.09 -1.19 -9.78
CA THR A 407 -1.30 0.18 -10.29
C THR A 407 -1.44 1.19 -9.16
N HIS A 408 -1.44 0.74 -7.90
CA HIS A 408 -1.53 1.60 -6.72
C HIS A 408 -0.17 2.24 -6.44
N VAL A 409 -0.12 3.55 -6.48
CA VAL A 409 1.10 4.36 -6.34
C VAL A 409 0.91 5.34 -5.20
N GLY A 410 1.83 5.32 -4.26
CA GLY A 410 1.82 6.26 -3.13
C GLY A 410 2.18 7.69 -3.56
N SER A 411 1.90 8.65 -2.70
CA SER A 411 2.16 10.07 -2.94
C SER A 411 3.64 10.40 -3.12
N ASN A 412 3.91 11.51 -3.82
CA ASN A 412 5.27 12.00 -4.12
C ASN A 412 6.15 10.94 -4.79
N SER A 413 5.57 10.19 -5.72
CA SER A 413 6.23 9.10 -6.45
C SER A 413 6.35 9.42 -7.92
N THR A 414 7.40 8.92 -8.56
CA THR A 414 7.64 9.06 -10.00
C THR A 414 7.78 7.67 -10.62
N ILE A 415 7.03 7.42 -11.69
CA ILE A 415 7.18 6.23 -12.54
C ILE A 415 7.85 6.67 -13.83
N ALA A 416 8.94 5.98 -14.22
CA ALA A 416 9.54 6.14 -15.53
C ALA A 416 8.95 5.10 -16.50
N PHE A 417 8.46 5.52 -17.65
CA PHE A 417 7.96 4.61 -18.68
C PHE A 417 8.80 4.72 -19.96
N PRO A 418 9.30 3.59 -20.49
CA PRO A 418 9.19 2.20 -20.01
C PRO A 418 10.01 1.92 -18.74
N SER A 419 11.11 2.62 -18.49
CA SER A 419 11.94 2.62 -17.28
C SER A 419 12.97 3.74 -17.33
N ASP A 420 13.77 3.94 -16.27
CA ASP A 420 14.89 4.90 -16.29
C ASP A 420 15.97 4.56 -17.32
N THR A 421 16.07 3.28 -17.72
CA THR A 421 17.12 2.80 -18.65
C THR A 421 16.61 2.42 -20.05
N LYS A 422 15.27 2.33 -20.24
CA LYS A 422 14.63 2.00 -21.52
C LYS A 422 13.96 3.22 -22.12
N VAL A 423 13.71 3.18 -23.42
CA VAL A 423 13.02 4.24 -24.18
C VAL A 423 11.93 3.65 -25.05
N ILE A 424 10.94 4.48 -25.37
CA ILE A 424 9.97 4.27 -26.46
C ILE A 424 10.63 4.75 -27.74
N GLN A 425 10.34 4.12 -28.86
CA GLN A 425 10.70 4.59 -30.18
C GLN A 425 9.42 4.77 -30.99
N LEU A 426 9.25 5.94 -31.62
CA LEU A 426 8.19 6.16 -32.60
C LEU A 426 8.42 5.24 -33.79
N ASP A 427 7.37 4.58 -34.26
CA ASP A 427 7.43 3.68 -35.40
C ASP A 427 7.52 4.42 -36.75
N GLU A 428 7.42 3.68 -37.86
CA GLU A 428 7.47 4.26 -39.20
C GLU A 428 6.10 4.72 -39.70
N GLN A 429 5.02 4.47 -38.94
CA GLN A 429 3.66 4.85 -39.32
C GLN A 429 3.40 6.31 -38.94
N LYS A 430 3.56 7.19 -39.91
CA LYS A 430 3.35 8.64 -39.74
C LYS A 430 1.90 8.97 -39.35
N GLY A 431 1.74 9.85 -38.38
CA GLY A 431 0.41 10.25 -37.94
C GLY A 431 0.34 10.90 -36.57
N THR A 432 -0.79 10.70 -35.92
CA THR A 432 -1.07 11.23 -34.58
C THR A 432 -1.37 10.10 -33.63
N ASP A 433 -0.55 9.97 -32.62
CA ASP A 433 -0.74 9.05 -31.50
C ASP A 433 -1.35 9.77 -30.30
N TYR A 434 -2.10 9.04 -29.52
CA TYR A 434 -2.66 9.54 -28.27
C TYR A 434 -2.19 8.71 -27.10
N LEU A 435 -1.61 9.38 -26.11
CA LEU A 435 -1.32 8.83 -24.80
C LEU A 435 -2.41 9.24 -23.82
N LEU A 436 -3.16 8.28 -23.30
CA LEU A 436 -4.18 8.49 -22.28
C LEU A 436 -3.68 7.92 -20.96
N ILE A 437 -3.57 8.78 -19.94
CA ILE A 437 -3.24 8.37 -18.58
C ILE A 437 -4.46 8.62 -17.69
N LEU A 438 -4.84 7.62 -16.91
CA LEU A 438 -5.89 7.72 -15.92
C LEU A 438 -5.28 7.75 -14.52
N TYR A 439 -5.60 8.79 -13.76
CA TYR A 439 -5.38 8.84 -12.32
C TYR A 439 -6.71 8.59 -11.64
N ALA A 440 -6.79 7.51 -10.86
CA ALA A 440 -8.03 7.08 -10.23
C ALA A 440 -7.88 6.98 -8.71
N ALA A 441 -8.88 7.47 -7.97
CA ALA A 441 -8.94 7.32 -6.52
C ALA A 441 -9.24 5.87 -6.11
N GLN A 442 -9.81 5.07 -7.03
CA GLN A 442 -10.17 3.67 -6.81
C GLN A 442 -9.62 2.77 -7.91
N LYS A 443 -9.42 1.50 -7.58
CA LYS A 443 -8.95 0.49 -8.53
C LYS A 443 -9.91 0.33 -9.71
N LEU A 444 -9.36 0.27 -10.92
CA LEU A 444 -10.11 0.02 -12.15
C LEU A 444 -9.68 -1.33 -12.76
N ASP A 445 -10.58 -1.98 -13.46
CA ASP A 445 -10.24 -3.12 -14.31
C ASP A 445 -9.76 -2.62 -15.67
N ALA A 446 -8.44 -2.46 -15.80
CA ALA A 446 -7.81 -1.94 -17.01
C ALA A 446 -8.02 -2.86 -18.23
N LYS A 447 -8.08 -4.18 -18.03
CA LYS A 447 -8.31 -5.14 -19.11
C LYS A 447 -9.73 -5.05 -19.65
N ASP A 448 -10.70 -4.96 -18.77
CA ASP A 448 -12.11 -4.77 -19.16
C ASP A 448 -12.29 -3.44 -19.88
N ILE A 449 -11.64 -2.36 -19.39
CA ILE A 449 -11.65 -1.04 -20.06
C ILE A 449 -11.12 -1.14 -21.49
N VAL A 450 -9.95 -1.77 -21.71
CA VAL A 450 -9.36 -1.95 -23.04
C VAL A 450 -10.27 -2.81 -23.93
N ALA A 451 -10.77 -3.93 -23.42
CA ALA A 451 -11.66 -4.82 -24.17
C ALA A 451 -12.92 -4.07 -24.66
N LYS A 452 -13.54 -3.29 -23.77
CA LYS A 452 -14.71 -2.47 -24.11
C LYS A 452 -14.38 -1.38 -25.12
N MET A 453 -13.27 -0.65 -24.92
CA MET A 453 -12.85 0.40 -25.88
C MET A 453 -12.56 -0.18 -27.26
N ASN A 454 -11.91 -1.33 -27.37
CA ASN A 454 -11.59 -1.99 -28.63
C ASN A 454 -12.83 -2.59 -29.32
N GLY A 455 -13.90 -2.86 -28.59
CA GLY A 455 -15.21 -3.23 -29.12
C GLY A 455 -16.01 -2.06 -29.72
N MET A 456 -15.53 -0.82 -29.59
CA MET A 456 -16.22 0.39 -30.01
C MET A 456 -15.51 1.06 -31.19
N GLN A 457 -16.29 1.76 -32.03
CA GLN A 457 -15.77 2.63 -33.09
C GLN A 457 -15.71 4.09 -32.62
N GLY A 458 -14.89 4.90 -33.27
CA GLY A 458 -14.82 6.35 -33.04
C GLY A 458 -13.59 6.79 -32.25
N ALA A 459 -13.57 8.05 -31.87
CA ALA A 459 -12.49 8.72 -31.17
C ALA A 459 -12.21 8.10 -29.78
N LEU A 460 -10.95 8.11 -29.32
CA LEU A 460 -10.54 7.61 -28.00
C LEU A 460 -11.32 8.32 -26.87
N SER A 461 -11.51 9.64 -27.00
CA SER A 461 -12.31 10.43 -26.04
C SER A 461 -13.75 9.92 -25.91
N THR A 462 -14.37 9.55 -27.03
CA THR A 462 -15.74 8.99 -27.04
C THR A 462 -15.77 7.62 -26.38
N LYS A 463 -14.80 6.75 -26.72
CA LYS A 463 -14.69 5.41 -26.15
C LYS A 463 -14.54 5.45 -24.64
N ILE A 464 -13.58 6.24 -24.11
CA ILE A 464 -13.32 6.29 -22.66
C ILE A 464 -14.48 6.91 -21.88
N LYS A 465 -15.15 7.93 -22.44
CA LYS A 465 -16.37 8.50 -21.85
C LYS A 465 -17.50 7.47 -21.75
N ALA A 466 -17.69 6.67 -22.78
CA ALA A 466 -18.70 5.61 -22.79
C ALA A 466 -18.38 4.50 -21.77
N VAL A 467 -17.11 4.13 -21.61
CA VAL A 467 -16.69 3.04 -20.71
C VAL A 467 -16.67 3.47 -19.24
N LEU A 468 -16.16 4.67 -18.94
CA LEU A 468 -16.03 5.14 -17.55
C LEU A 468 -17.26 5.92 -17.06
N GLY A 469 -18.01 6.55 -17.98
CA GLY A 469 -19.25 7.26 -17.65
C GLY A 469 -19.08 8.26 -16.50
N ASN A 470 -19.91 8.12 -15.47
CA ASN A 470 -19.92 8.98 -14.30
C ASN A 470 -18.70 8.84 -13.38
N LYS A 471 -17.82 7.85 -13.61
CA LYS A 471 -16.54 7.76 -12.86
C LYS A 471 -15.57 8.87 -13.26
N LEU A 472 -15.69 9.41 -14.48
CA LEU A 472 -14.87 10.54 -14.91
C LEU A 472 -15.21 11.80 -14.11
N ILE A 473 -14.18 12.50 -13.66
CA ILE A 473 -14.34 13.85 -13.10
C ILE A 473 -14.71 14.79 -14.24
N ASP A 474 -15.71 15.64 -14.02
CA ASP A 474 -16.10 16.65 -15.00
C ASP A 474 -14.91 17.57 -15.31
N LYS A 475 -14.68 17.83 -16.60
CA LYS A 475 -13.55 18.63 -17.09
C LYS A 475 -13.49 20.02 -16.44
N SER A 476 -14.62 20.60 -16.06
CA SER A 476 -14.70 21.91 -15.39
C SER A 476 -14.13 21.89 -13.95
N LYS A 477 -14.02 20.70 -13.34
CA LYS A 477 -13.46 20.48 -12.00
C LYS A 477 -11.98 20.11 -12.04
N ILE A 478 -11.37 20.02 -13.23
CA ILE A 478 -9.95 19.72 -13.41
C ILE A 478 -9.23 21.01 -13.78
N THR A 479 -8.22 21.36 -12.98
CA THR A 479 -7.31 22.46 -13.33
C THR A 479 -6.10 21.85 -14.02
N TYR A 480 -5.86 22.25 -15.28
CA TYR A 480 -4.69 21.85 -16.05
C TYR A 480 -3.61 22.93 -15.99
N ASP A 481 -2.36 22.53 -15.83
CA ASP A 481 -1.21 23.45 -15.80
C ASP A 481 -1.03 24.13 -17.16
N SER A 482 -0.43 25.32 -17.19
CA SER A 482 -0.18 26.08 -18.44
C SER A 482 1.13 25.69 -19.11
N ASP A 483 2.15 25.36 -18.32
CA ASP A 483 3.55 25.30 -18.77
C ASP A 483 4.09 23.86 -18.84
N LYS A 484 3.35 22.89 -18.32
CA LYS A 484 3.70 21.47 -18.31
C LYS A 484 2.45 20.61 -18.43
N VAL A 485 2.63 19.35 -18.81
CA VAL A 485 1.54 18.36 -18.74
C VAL A 485 1.24 18.07 -17.29
N GLY A 486 0.25 18.71 -16.72
CA GLY A 486 -0.08 18.55 -15.30
C GLY A 486 -1.53 18.89 -15.01
N PHE A 487 -2.00 18.39 -13.88
CA PHE A 487 -3.38 18.62 -13.44
C PHE A 487 -3.48 18.60 -11.91
N SER A 488 -4.52 19.26 -11.43
CA SER A 488 -5.05 19.08 -10.07
C SER A 488 -6.57 19.01 -10.11
N SER A 489 -7.14 18.20 -9.24
CA SER A 489 -8.59 18.04 -9.12
C SER A 489 -8.98 17.70 -7.69
N LYS A 490 -10.17 18.16 -7.27
CA LYS A 490 -10.82 17.78 -6.03
C LYS A 490 -12.10 17.03 -6.37
N GLY A 491 -12.25 15.84 -5.84
CA GLY A 491 -13.42 14.99 -6.01
C GLY A 491 -14.16 14.78 -4.68
N HIS A 492 -15.43 14.41 -4.78
CA HIS A 492 -16.26 14.02 -3.64
C HIS A 492 -16.81 12.62 -3.89
N SER A 493 -16.71 11.74 -2.90
CA SER A 493 -17.36 10.43 -2.92
C SER A 493 -18.52 10.45 -1.94
N THR A 494 -19.72 10.16 -2.40
CA THR A 494 -20.90 10.01 -1.52
C THR A 494 -21.10 8.54 -1.17
N ARG A 495 -21.13 8.23 0.11
CA ARG A 495 -21.47 6.91 0.63
C ARG A 495 -22.99 6.82 0.79
N ASN A 496 -23.67 6.04 -0.03
CA ASN A 496 -25.06 5.69 0.21
C ASN A 496 -25.14 4.59 1.26
N LEU A 497 -25.57 4.96 2.47
CA LEU A 497 -25.96 4.04 3.54
C LEU A 497 -27.37 3.48 3.27
N THR A 498 -27.53 2.63 2.27
CA THR A 498 -28.69 1.76 2.14
C THR A 498 -28.23 0.33 2.18
N VAL A 499 -28.65 -0.38 3.22
CA VAL A 499 -28.53 -1.84 3.34
C VAL A 499 -29.41 -2.47 2.26
N VAL A 500 -28.84 -2.73 1.09
CA VAL A 500 -29.40 -3.61 0.08
C VAL A 500 -28.25 -4.48 -0.40
N GLU A 501 -28.43 -5.78 -0.36
CA GLU A 501 -27.55 -6.78 -0.91
C GLU A 501 -27.19 -6.42 -2.36
N ASP A 502 -25.90 -6.57 -2.73
CA ASP A 502 -25.34 -6.40 -4.08
C ASP A 502 -25.32 -4.98 -4.70
N SER A 503 -25.06 -3.93 -3.98
CA SER A 503 -24.72 -2.64 -4.61
C SER A 503 -23.21 -2.39 -4.64
N LYS A 504 -22.59 -2.59 -5.81
CA LYS A 504 -21.33 -1.96 -6.19
C LYS A 504 -21.49 -0.46 -5.96
N THR A 505 -20.83 0.09 -4.95
CA THR A 505 -20.83 1.55 -4.67
C THR A 505 -20.34 2.27 -5.92
N ALA A 506 -21.25 2.90 -6.64
CA ALA A 506 -20.91 3.71 -7.82
C ALA A 506 -20.30 5.03 -7.32
N THR A 507 -18.99 5.08 -7.26
CA THR A 507 -18.27 6.35 -7.02
C THR A 507 -18.34 7.20 -8.28
N THR A 508 -18.97 8.35 -8.14
CA THR A 508 -19.03 9.36 -9.21
C THR A 508 -17.83 10.30 -9.13
N GLY A 509 -17.22 10.61 -10.27
CA GLY A 509 -16.16 11.62 -10.35
C GLY A 509 -14.87 11.23 -9.63
N SER A 510 -14.36 10.01 -9.86
CA SER A 510 -13.16 9.46 -9.18
C SER A 510 -11.97 9.25 -10.11
N VAL A 511 -12.07 9.60 -11.40
CA VAL A 511 -11.03 9.37 -12.41
C VAL A 511 -10.74 10.65 -13.19
N VAL A 512 -9.48 11.06 -13.21
CA VAL A 512 -8.98 12.14 -14.08
C VAL A 512 -8.36 11.51 -15.32
N PRO A 513 -8.87 11.79 -16.53
CA PRO A 513 -8.21 11.45 -17.79
C PRO A 513 -7.23 12.56 -18.18
N LEU A 514 -5.97 12.23 -18.35
CA LEU A 514 -4.95 13.13 -18.87
C LEU A 514 -4.50 12.62 -20.23
N MET A 515 -4.90 13.33 -21.29
CA MET A 515 -4.67 12.91 -22.66
C MET A 515 -3.71 13.86 -23.37
N VAL A 516 -2.70 13.28 -24.01
CA VAL A 516 -1.64 14.00 -24.73
C VAL A 516 -1.59 13.52 -26.18
N GLU A 517 -1.58 14.47 -27.11
CA GLU A 517 -1.43 14.25 -28.54
C GLU A 517 0.04 14.33 -28.93
N ILE A 518 0.53 13.33 -29.67
CA ILE A 518 1.90 13.23 -30.18
C ILE A 518 1.84 13.07 -31.71
N LYS A 519 2.40 14.04 -32.43
CA LYS A 519 2.47 14.01 -33.91
C LYS A 519 3.86 13.57 -34.36
N HIS A 520 3.92 12.64 -35.32
CA HIS A 520 5.19 12.23 -35.90
C HIS A 520 5.10 12.05 -37.42
N ASN A 521 6.25 12.18 -38.14
CA ASN A 521 6.37 12.07 -39.59
C ASN A 521 7.62 11.25 -40.01
#